data_c9c2e63d0873855673d4815f2e00bc3f
#
_entry.id   c9c2e63d0873855673d4815f2e00bc3f
#
_cell.length_a   1.000
_cell.length_b   1.000
_cell.length_c   1.000
_cell.angle_alpha   90.00
_cell.angle_beta   90.00
_cell.angle_gamma   90.00
#
_symmetry.space_group_name_H-M   'P 1'
#
loop_
_entity.id
_entity.type
_entity.pdbx_description
1 polymer ?
#
loop_
_entity_poly.entity_id
_entity_poly.type
_entity_poly.pdbx_seq_one_letter_code
_entity_poly.pdbx_strand_id
1 'polypeptide(L)'
;MSRSLGSWKPVILMIVLGAPVGYWLLSNPSVPPSAVYAQQVAESQQARGTLGNTAGVASADQLSKVFRDVSKSLRPSVVSIRNVVERSATRSRGSRPRGLPPGSLPPELEQLFGKQFDGLNLEGDEGLDLPKGRFENGLGSGVIVRDDGYILTNNHVVAGASILEVVLSDERKFDATVVGTDDRTDLAILKIETNGLVVASLGNSENMEVGDWVLAIGSPFGLAQTVTAGIVSATNRSDQGITPYDSFIQTDAAINPGNSGGPLLNLHGEVIGINTAIASRSGGYNGICFAVPSNTAKRVLDDLISKGRVTRGVIGIRPETMSREIAEKLSLPPDTRGAYVASVTKGLPAFKAGLKEGDVITAINGTLITSDSGMRRFIGETKPGTQVRITYLRDGKRSEVALTVDELDEKALAAASTETIDAFGVTVGVVSEETRVEFGLRPSEGVEVKAVNRRSPLAATIPAGVVILSINGKKIETPIEFADTMEKAGKTGMIKMIIRDGEADKSVQLRLQ
;
A
#
# COMPACT_ATOMS: atom_id res chain seq x y z
N MET A 1 -7.35 -57.96 -6.94
CA MET A 1 -7.30 -56.48 -7.13
C MET A 1 -6.05 -56.13 -7.92
N SER A 2 -6.17 -56.09 -9.25
CA SER A 2 -5.08 -55.82 -10.17
C SER A 2 -5.04 -54.31 -10.48
N ARG A 3 -4.01 -53.59 -10.05
CA ARG A 3 -3.73 -52.23 -10.49
C ARG A 3 -2.99 -52.31 -11.81
N SER A 4 -3.61 -51.69 -12.86
CA SER A 4 -3.04 -51.57 -14.20
C SER A 4 -1.83 -50.66 -14.18
N LEU A 5 -0.66 -51.19 -14.41
CA LEU A 5 0.57 -50.49 -14.80
C LEU A 5 0.51 -50.14 -16.30
N GLY A 6 -0.30 -49.15 -16.65
CA GLY A 6 -0.40 -48.68 -18.02
C GLY A 6 0.30 -47.36 -18.21
N SER A 7 1.13 -47.26 -19.18
CA SER A 7 1.61 -46.07 -19.93
C SER A 7 3.04 -45.57 -19.78
N TRP A 8 3.88 -46.12 -18.93
CA TRP A 8 5.28 -45.63 -18.79
C TRP A 8 6.31 -46.42 -19.64
N LYS A 9 5.90 -47.48 -20.27
CA LYS A 9 6.79 -48.37 -21.02
C LYS A 9 7.44 -47.74 -22.30
N PRO A 10 6.76 -46.89 -23.09
CA PRO A 10 7.38 -46.37 -24.31
C PRO A 10 8.43 -45.27 -24.07
N VAL A 11 8.31 -44.48 -23.01
CA VAL A 11 9.26 -43.39 -22.69
C VAL A 11 10.57 -43.95 -22.13
N ILE A 12 10.50 -44.96 -21.28
CA ILE A 12 11.71 -45.61 -20.74
C ILE A 12 12.44 -46.39 -21.81
N LEU A 13 11.74 -47.00 -22.77
CA LEU A 13 12.35 -47.72 -23.88
C LEU A 13 13.11 -46.80 -24.85
N MET A 14 12.65 -45.60 -25.09
CA MET A 14 13.35 -44.60 -25.92
C MET A 14 14.64 -44.06 -25.27
N ILE A 15 14.64 -43.82 -23.96
CA ILE A 15 15.84 -43.37 -23.22
C ILE A 15 16.91 -44.49 -23.17
N VAL A 16 16.51 -45.75 -23.03
CA VAL A 16 17.43 -46.89 -22.93
C VAL A 16 18.02 -47.26 -24.28
N LEU A 17 17.32 -47.03 -25.39
CA LEU A 17 17.83 -47.35 -26.74
C LEU A 17 18.61 -46.18 -27.37
N GLY A 18 18.29 -44.93 -27.04
CA GLY A 18 19.00 -43.75 -27.59
C GLY A 18 20.40 -43.54 -27.02
N ALA A 19 20.62 -43.80 -25.73
CA ALA A 19 21.91 -43.64 -25.09
C ALA A 19 23.03 -44.59 -25.62
N PRO A 20 22.79 -45.90 -25.83
CA PRO A 20 23.84 -46.76 -26.42
C PRO A 20 24.12 -46.47 -27.86
N VAL A 21 23.14 -46.04 -28.66
CA VAL A 21 23.35 -45.67 -30.07
C VAL A 21 24.15 -44.38 -30.17
N GLY A 22 23.87 -43.37 -29.37
CA GLY A 22 24.64 -42.13 -29.28
C GLY A 22 26.08 -42.35 -28.83
N TYR A 23 26.29 -43.22 -27.82
CA TYR A 23 27.64 -43.57 -27.38
C TYR A 23 28.43 -44.39 -28.43
N TRP A 24 27.76 -45.32 -29.16
CA TRP A 24 28.39 -46.07 -30.26
C TRP A 24 28.79 -45.17 -31.43
N LEU A 25 27.98 -44.18 -31.80
CA LEU A 25 28.29 -43.20 -32.85
C LEU A 25 29.45 -42.27 -32.46
N LEU A 26 29.55 -41.88 -31.19
CA LEU A 26 30.65 -41.03 -30.68
C LEU A 26 31.96 -41.79 -30.50
N SER A 27 31.90 -43.13 -30.31
CA SER A 27 33.08 -43.98 -30.13
C SER A 27 33.65 -44.56 -31.42
N ASN A 28 33.01 -44.31 -32.56
CA ASN A 28 33.40 -44.89 -33.85
C ASN A 28 34.03 -43.83 -34.78
N PRO A 29 35.36 -43.79 -34.91
CA PRO A 29 36.08 -42.74 -35.66
C PRO A 29 35.77 -42.71 -37.18
N SER A 30 35.03 -43.70 -37.69
CA SER A 30 34.61 -43.78 -39.10
C SER A 30 33.27 -43.09 -39.42
N VAL A 31 32.55 -42.56 -38.39
CA VAL A 31 31.28 -41.86 -38.61
C VAL A 31 31.56 -40.37 -38.85
N PRO A 32 31.21 -39.83 -40.02
CA PRO A 32 31.47 -38.41 -40.30
C PRO A 32 30.64 -37.53 -39.36
N PRO A 33 31.19 -36.38 -38.90
CA PRO A 33 30.46 -35.44 -38.00
C PRO A 33 29.12 -34.97 -38.57
N SER A 34 28.95 -34.93 -39.87
CA SER A 34 27.70 -34.61 -40.55
C SER A 34 26.58 -35.62 -40.32
N ALA A 35 26.89 -36.91 -40.11
CA ALA A 35 25.90 -37.94 -39.84
C ALA A 35 25.34 -37.81 -38.39
N VAL A 36 26.22 -37.49 -37.43
CA VAL A 36 25.80 -37.24 -36.02
C VAL A 36 24.90 -36.01 -35.95
N TYR A 37 25.25 -34.94 -36.65
CA TYR A 37 24.44 -33.73 -36.72
C TYR A 37 23.08 -33.98 -37.40
N ALA A 38 23.07 -34.72 -38.51
CA ALA A 38 21.81 -35.06 -39.20
C ALA A 38 20.87 -35.91 -38.33
N GLN A 39 21.42 -36.83 -37.51
CA GLN A 39 20.61 -37.58 -36.54
C GLN A 39 20.07 -36.71 -35.42
N GLN A 40 20.85 -35.80 -34.84
CA GLN A 40 20.38 -34.83 -33.85
C GLN A 40 19.28 -33.92 -34.38
N VAL A 41 19.41 -33.47 -35.65
CA VAL A 41 18.35 -32.69 -36.30
C VAL A 41 17.08 -33.52 -36.49
N ALA A 42 17.18 -34.77 -36.94
CA ALA A 42 16.02 -35.66 -37.09
C ALA A 42 15.33 -35.95 -35.74
N GLU A 43 16.10 -36.25 -34.68
CA GLU A 43 15.59 -36.45 -33.32
C GLU A 43 14.93 -35.18 -32.78
N SER A 44 15.49 -34.01 -33.01
CA SER A 44 14.93 -32.71 -32.61
C SER A 44 13.63 -32.38 -33.35
N GLN A 45 13.54 -32.72 -34.64
CA GLN A 45 12.30 -32.55 -35.44
C GLN A 45 11.19 -33.51 -34.98
N GLN A 46 11.56 -34.76 -34.70
CA GLN A 46 10.62 -35.75 -34.18
C GLN A 46 10.12 -35.35 -32.76
N ALA A 47 11.01 -34.87 -31.89
CA ALA A 47 10.64 -34.33 -30.58
C ALA A 47 9.73 -33.11 -30.69
N ARG A 48 9.97 -32.20 -31.65
CA ARG A 48 9.07 -31.04 -31.92
C ARG A 48 7.69 -31.49 -32.37
N GLY A 49 7.58 -32.51 -33.21
CA GLY A 49 6.30 -33.10 -33.65
C GLY A 49 5.49 -33.73 -32.52
N THR A 50 6.17 -34.37 -31.56
CA THR A 50 5.53 -34.99 -30.40
C THR A 50 5.14 -33.96 -29.33
N LEU A 51 5.93 -32.92 -29.12
CA LEU A 51 5.61 -31.83 -28.17
C LEU A 51 4.30 -31.13 -28.56
N GLY A 52 4.05 -30.88 -29.83
CA GLY A 52 2.83 -30.20 -30.32
C GLY A 52 1.51 -30.95 -30.10
N ASN A 53 1.55 -32.27 -29.78
CA ASN A 53 0.37 -33.13 -29.68
C ASN A 53 0.15 -33.72 -28.29
N THR A 54 0.85 -33.26 -27.26
CA THR A 54 0.64 -33.73 -25.88
C THR A 54 -0.57 -33.03 -25.25
N ALA A 55 -1.34 -33.75 -24.45
CA ALA A 55 -2.47 -33.18 -23.68
C ALA A 55 -2.03 -31.97 -22.82
N GLY A 56 -0.78 -31.98 -22.34
CA GLY A 56 -0.20 -30.88 -21.59
C GLY A 56 -0.03 -29.58 -22.39
N VAL A 57 0.37 -29.66 -23.68
CA VAL A 57 0.49 -28.48 -24.56
C VAL A 57 -0.89 -27.93 -24.87
N ALA A 58 -1.88 -28.77 -25.13
CA ALA A 58 -3.25 -28.33 -25.37
C ALA A 58 -3.84 -27.58 -24.16
N SER A 59 -3.55 -28.02 -22.93
CA SER A 59 -3.96 -27.31 -21.72
C SER A 59 -3.23 -25.97 -21.55
N ALA A 60 -1.93 -25.91 -21.84
CA ALA A 60 -1.14 -24.68 -21.81
C ALA A 60 -1.63 -23.67 -22.87
N ASP A 61 -1.99 -24.15 -24.06
CA ASP A 61 -2.56 -23.30 -25.13
C ASP A 61 -3.92 -22.73 -24.75
N GLN A 62 -4.76 -23.49 -24.02
CA GLN A 62 -6.01 -23.01 -23.49
C GLN A 62 -5.80 -21.87 -22.48
N LEU A 63 -4.89 -22.04 -21.53
CA LEU A 63 -4.54 -20.99 -20.58
C LEU A 63 -3.99 -19.74 -21.29
N SER A 64 -3.08 -19.92 -22.25
CA SER A 64 -2.57 -18.82 -23.06
C SER A 64 -3.66 -18.09 -23.84
N LYS A 65 -4.69 -18.84 -24.30
CA LYS A 65 -5.85 -18.25 -24.96
C LYS A 65 -6.66 -17.38 -24.00
N VAL A 66 -6.91 -17.87 -22.77
CA VAL A 66 -7.61 -17.08 -21.73
C VAL A 66 -6.85 -15.78 -21.45
N PHE A 67 -5.54 -15.83 -21.28
CA PHE A 67 -4.72 -14.62 -21.06
C PHE A 67 -4.84 -13.62 -22.21
N ARG A 68 -4.79 -14.10 -23.45
CA ARG A 68 -4.97 -13.24 -24.63
C ARG A 68 -6.37 -12.63 -24.70
N ASP A 69 -7.41 -13.42 -24.42
CA ASP A 69 -8.80 -12.98 -24.51
C ASP A 69 -9.11 -11.93 -23.43
N VAL A 70 -8.68 -12.17 -22.17
CA VAL A 70 -8.79 -11.19 -21.07
C VAL A 70 -8.03 -9.91 -21.41
N SER A 71 -6.77 -10.04 -21.83
CA SER A 71 -5.95 -8.88 -22.20
C SER A 71 -6.57 -8.06 -23.32
N LYS A 72 -7.07 -8.72 -24.37
CA LYS A 72 -7.67 -8.05 -25.53
C LYS A 72 -8.95 -7.30 -25.16
N SER A 73 -9.80 -7.88 -24.29
CA SER A 73 -11.06 -7.27 -23.88
C SER A 73 -10.87 -6.12 -22.89
N LEU A 74 -9.88 -6.19 -22.00
CA LEU A 74 -9.71 -5.20 -20.92
C LEU A 74 -8.70 -4.09 -21.21
N ARG A 75 -7.76 -4.28 -22.14
CA ARG A 75 -6.82 -3.21 -22.53
C ARG A 75 -7.54 -1.90 -22.91
N PRO A 76 -8.67 -1.87 -23.64
CA PRO A 76 -9.36 -0.63 -23.94
C PRO A 76 -9.89 0.13 -22.73
N SER A 77 -10.07 -0.53 -21.58
CA SER A 77 -10.49 0.11 -20.33
C SER A 77 -9.32 0.65 -19.50
N VAL A 78 -8.07 0.40 -19.91
CA VAL A 78 -6.88 0.88 -19.19
C VAL A 78 -6.32 2.12 -19.89
N VAL A 79 -6.07 3.15 -19.11
CA VAL A 79 -5.56 4.45 -19.60
C VAL A 79 -4.18 4.75 -19.04
N SER A 80 -3.43 5.58 -19.78
CA SER A 80 -2.23 6.22 -19.27
C SER A 80 -2.58 7.57 -18.66
N ILE A 81 -2.01 7.88 -17.50
CA ILE A 81 -2.19 9.15 -16.80
C ILE A 81 -0.86 9.87 -16.77
N ARG A 82 -0.84 11.09 -17.28
CA ARG A 82 0.33 11.96 -17.28
C ARG A 82 0.09 13.12 -16.33
N ASN A 83 0.99 13.23 -15.37
CA ASN A 83 1.02 14.36 -14.44
C ASN A 83 1.93 15.43 -15.02
N VAL A 84 1.37 16.56 -15.40
CA VAL A 84 2.08 17.67 -16.05
C VAL A 84 2.14 18.84 -15.10
N VAL A 85 3.34 19.37 -14.85
CA VAL A 85 3.56 20.58 -14.06
C VAL A 85 3.86 21.74 -14.99
N GLU A 86 3.05 22.81 -14.92
CA GLU A 86 3.35 24.08 -15.58
C GLU A 86 4.31 24.90 -14.71
N ARG A 87 5.54 25.07 -15.15
CA ARG A 87 6.46 26.03 -14.52
C ARG A 87 6.31 27.40 -15.17
N SER A 88 5.71 28.36 -14.47
CA SER A 88 5.81 29.77 -14.82
C SER A 88 7.22 30.29 -14.49
N ALA A 89 7.83 30.99 -15.44
CA ALA A 89 9.14 31.60 -15.25
C ALA A 89 9.05 32.76 -14.26
N THR A 90 9.13 32.51 -12.97
CA THR A 90 9.47 33.52 -12.00
C THR A 90 10.98 33.60 -11.93
N ARG A 91 11.56 34.72 -12.39
CA ARG A 91 12.96 35.06 -12.20
C ARG A 91 13.24 35.17 -10.70
N SER A 92 13.59 34.08 -10.06
CA SER A 92 14.21 34.07 -8.74
C SER A 92 15.70 33.94 -8.93
N ARG A 93 16.39 35.04 -8.71
CA ARG A 93 17.86 35.10 -8.66
C ARG A 93 18.29 34.41 -7.39
N GLY A 94 18.78 33.19 -7.49
CA GLY A 94 19.62 32.56 -6.45
C GLY A 94 19.05 31.41 -5.63
N SER A 95 18.09 30.62 -6.12
CA SER A 95 17.74 29.38 -5.42
C SER A 95 17.72 28.21 -6.41
N ARG A 96 18.55 27.19 -6.13
CA ARG A 96 18.57 25.92 -6.86
C ARG A 96 17.18 25.30 -6.87
N PRO A 97 16.68 24.74 -7.99
CA PRO A 97 15.45 23.97 -7.99
C PRO A 97 15.68 22.73 -7.14
N ARG A 98 15.09 22.69 -5.96
CA ARG A 98 14.91 21.45 -5.21
C ARG A 98 13.85 20.62 -5.96
N GLY A 99 14.11 19.33 -6.14
CA GLY A 99 13.12 18.32 -6.53
C GLY A 99 11.83 18.44 -5.71
N LEU A 100 10.86 17.58 -5.94
CA LEU A 100 9.64 17.49 -5.12
C LEU A 100 9.99 17.73 -3.66
N PRO A 101 9.22 18.54 -2.92
CA PRO A 101 9.48 18.74 -1.51
C PRO A 101 9.61 17.35 -0.84
N PRO A 102 10.68 17.12 -0.04
CA PRO A 102 10.76 15.90 0.74
C PRO A 102 9.47 15.76 1.57
N GLY A 103 8.81 14.61 1.51
CA GLY A 103 7.56 14.36 2.23
C GLY A 103 6.27 14.54 1.42
N SER A 104 6.33 14.80 0.12
CA SER A 104 5.14 14.78 -0.76
C SER A 104 4.65 13.35 -1.07
N LEU A 105 5.46 12.35 -0.78
CA LEU A 105 5.10 10.93 -0.81
C LEU A 105 5.32 10.33 0.59
N PRO A 106 4.57 9.30 0.99
CA PRO A 106 4.93 8.51 2.16
C PRO A 106 6.38 8.05 2.05
N PRO A 107 7.19 8.07 3.15
CA PRO A 107 8.62 7.76 3.11
C PRO A 107 8.96 6.43 2.45
N GLU A 108 8.04 5.47 2.52
CA GLU A 108 8.14 4.15 1.91
C GLU A 108 7.96 4.21 0.38
N LEU A 109 7.06 5.06 -0.10
CA LEU A 109 6.85 5.33 -1.52
C LEU A 109 7.98 6.23 -2.07
N GLU A 110 8.53 7.13 -1.26
CA GLU A 110 9.70 7.92 -1.62
C GLU A 110 10.97 7.05 -1.75
N GLN A 111 11.15 6.04 -0.89
CA GLN A 111 12.21 5.04 -1.05
C GLN A 111 12.01 4.16 -2.28
N LEU A 112 10.76 3.84 -2.63
CA LEU A 112 10.41 2.98 -3.76
C LEU A 112 10.50 3.69 -5.11
N PHE A 113 10.15 4.97 -5.15
CA PHE A 113 10.03 5.74 -6.39
C PHE A 113 10.94 6.96 -6.44
N GLY A 114 11.39 7.52 -5.30
CA GLY A 114 12.13 8.76 -5.21
C GLY A 114 13.43 8.77 -6.01
N LYS A 115 14.21 7.68 -5.94
CA LYS A 115 15.47 7.57 -6.71
C LYS A 115 15.28 7.43 -8.22
N GLN A 116 14.10 7.02 -8.67
CA GLN A 116 13.79 6.86 -10.09
C GLN A 116 13.27 8.16 -10.70
N PHE A 117 12.71 9.05 -9.87
CA PHE A 117 12.39 10.42 -10.24
C PHE A 117 13.61 11.35 -10.12
N ASP A 118 14.56 11.07 -9.21
CA ASP A 118 15.85 11.77 -9.14
C ASP A 118 16.74 11.51 -10.37
N GLY A 119 16.59 10.39 -11.04
CA GLY A 119 17.33 10.03 -12.26
C GLY A 119 16.92 10.83 -13.52
N LEU A 120 15.86 11.63 -13.46
CA LEU A 120 15.48 12.61 -14.48
C LEU A 120 16.08 14.01 -14.21
N ASN A 121 16.96 14.13 -13.22
CA ASN A 121 17.81 15.31 -13.07
C ASN A 121 18.79 15.36 -14.25
N LEU A 122 18.45 16.14 -15.23
CA LEU A 122 19.40 16.66 -16.23
C LEU A 122 20.39 17.58 -15.48
N GLU A 123 21.41 17.00 -14.85
CA GLU A 123 22.61 17.70 -14.46
C GLU A 123 23.37 18.07 -15.73
N GLY A 124 23.00 19.19 -16.29
CA GLY A 124 23.74 19.92 -17.31
C GLY A 124 24.04 21.30 -16.76
N ASP A 125 25.30 21.46 -16.36
CA ASP A 125 25.91 22.74 -16.00
C ASP A 125 25.76 23.72 -17.17
N GLU A 126 25.67 25.03 -16.83
CA GLU A 126 25.62 26.23 -17.65
C GLU A 126 24.21 26.72 -18.06
N GLY A 127 23.73 27.70 -17.32
CA GLY A 127 22.97 28.88 -17.69
C GLY A 127 21.94 28.82 -18.83
N LEU A 128 21.27 27.68 -19.02
CA LEU A 128 20.21 27.54 -20.02
C LEU A 128 18.90 28.18 -19.49
N ASP A 129 18.46 29.24 -20.13
CA ASP A 129 17.08 29.71 -20.08
C ASP A 129 16.19 28.52 -20.52
N LEU A 130 15.67 27.76 -19.55
CA LEU A 130 14.76 26.65 -19.85
C LEU A 130 13.49 27.23 -20.47
N PRO A 131 13.07 26.73 -21.62
CA PRO A 131 11.90 27.24 -22.30
C PRO A 131 10.65 27.06 -21.42
N LYS A 132 9.74 28.07 -21.46
CA LYS A 132 8.40 27.95 -20.92
C LYS A 132 7.77 26.67 -21.50
N GLY A 133 7.45 25.68 -20.66
CA GLY A 133 6.96 24.41 -21.15
C GLY A 133 6.24 23.60 -20.08
N ARG A 134 5.42 22.71 -20.56
CA ARG A 134 4.81 21.63 -19.78
C ARG A 134 5.85 20.53 -19.58
N PHE A 135 6.13 20.17 -18.35
CA PHE A 135 7.06 19.09 -18.00
C PHE A 135 6.27 17.91 -17.44
N GLU A 136 6.50 16.71 -17.95
CA GLU A 136 5.94 15.50 -17.38
C GLU A 136 6.65 15.23 -16.05
N ASN A 137 5.89 15.23 -14.95
CA ASN A 137 6.42 15.00 -13.60
C ASN A 137 6.13 13.58 -13.08
N GLY A 138 5.33 12.80 -13.77
CA GLY A 138 4.98 11.44 -13.39
C GLY A 138 4.11 10.76 -14.42
N LEU A 139 4.20 9.44 -14.46
CA LEU A 139 3.42 8.58 -15.32
C LEU A 139 2.79 7.45 -14.50
N GLY A 140 1.51 7.23 -14.69
CA GLY A 140 0.78 6.12 -14.08
C GLY A 140 -0.27 5.56 -15.03
N SER A 141 -1.05 4.65 -14.52
CA SER A 141 -2.20 4.04 -15.20
C SER A 141 -3.49 4.34 -14.46
N GLY A 142 -4.59 4.11 -15.14
CA GLY A 142 -5.93 4.11 -14.55
C GLY A 142 -6.83 3.10 -15.22
N VAL A 143 -7.94 2.80 -14.60
CA VAL A 143 -8.98 1.92 -15.15
C VAL A 143 -10.31 2.64 -15.26
N ILE A 144 -10.92 2.60 -16.45
CA ILE A 144 -12.23 3.18 -16.70
C ILE A 144 -13.28 2.32 -16.00
N VAL A 145 -14.02 2.91 -15.06
CA VAL A 145 -15.01 2.22 -14.22
C VAL A 145 -16.45 2.62 -14.54
N ARG A 146 -16.64 3.65 -15.40
CA ARG A 146 -17.93 4.09 -15.91
C ARG A 146 -17.80 4.61 -17.35
N ASP A 147 -18.81 4.39 -18.15
CA ASP A 147 -18.87 4.77 -19.57
C ASP A 147 -18.91 6.29 -19.81
N ASP A 148 -19.28 7.05 -18.78
CA ASP A 148 -19.30 8.52 -18.78
C ASP A 148 -17.97 9.16 -18.38
N GLY A 149 -16.89 8.39 -18.26
CA GLY A 149 -15.52 8.92 -18.12
C GLY A 149 -14.94 8.95 -16.71
N TYR A 150 -15.51 8.22 -15.76
CA TYR A 150 -14.86 8.04 -14.44
C TYR A 150 -13.76 7.00 -14.52
N ILE A 151 -12.60 7.36 -13.97
CA ILE A 151 -11.38 6.57 -13.98
C ILE A 151 -10.88 6.40 -12.55
N LEU A 152 -10.62 5.17 -12.16
CA LEU A 152 -10.01 4.81 -10.89
C LEU A 152 -8.49 4.69 -11.07
N THR A 153 -7.72 5.28 -10.16
CA THR A 153 -6.25 5.25 -10.14
C THR A 153 -5.72 5.36 -8.71
N ASN A 154 -4.39 5.47 -8.53
CA ASN A 154 -3.80 5.75 -7.22
C ASN A 154 -3.74 7.26 -6.92
N ASN A 155 -3.81 7.60 -5.63
CA ASN A 155 -3.65 8.98 -5.18
C ASN A 155 -2.26 9.54 -5.50
N HIS A 156 -1.18 8.76 -5.28
CA HIS A 156 0.18 9.19 -5.57
C HIS A 156 0.43 9.51 -7.06
N VAL A 157 -0.35 8.90 -7.99
CA VAL A 157 -0.26 9.19 -9.43
C VAL A 157 -0.74 10.60 -9.76
N VAL A 158 -1.72 11.11 -9.02
CA VAL A 158 -2.36 12.41 -9.27
C VAL A 158 -1.89 13.51 -8.34
N ALA A 159 -1.21 13.16 -7.26
CA ALA A 159 -0.77 14.10 -6.24
C ALA A 159 0.16 15.17 -6.81
N GLY A 160 -0.07 16.45 -6.44
CA GLY A 160 0.75 17.57 -6.85
C GLY A 160 0.67 17.97 -8.34
N ALA A 161 -0.23 17.35 -9.12
CA ALA A 161 -0.41 17.67 -10.51
C ALA A 161 -0.99 19.09 -10.71
N SER A 162 -0.40 19.86 -11.62
CA SER A 162 -1.02 21.10 -12.11
C SER A 162 -2.04 20.83 -13.22
N ILE A 163 -1.74 19.84 -14.07
CA ILE A 163 -2.58 19.37 -15.16
C ILE A 163 -2.48 17.84 -15.20
N LEU A 164 -3.60 17.16 -15.37
CA LEU A 164 -3.68 15.72 -15.59
C LEU A 164 -4.16 15.47 -17.02
N GLU A 165 -3.34 14.80 -17.83
CA GLU A 165 -3.71 14.33 -19.16
C GLU A 165 -3.94 12.81 -19.11
N VAL A 166 -5.12 12.37 -19.54
CA VAL A 166 -5.47 10.96 -19.72
C VAL A 166 -5.35 10.60 -21.19
N VAL A 167 -4.61 9.53 -21.49
CA VAL A 167 -4.45 8.99 -22.84
C VAL A 167 -5.12 7.63 -22.90
N LEU A 168 -6.11 7.48 -23.78
CA LEU A 168 -6.83 6.23 -24.01
C LEU A 168 -5.99 5.25 -24.84
N SER A 169 -6.43 4.00 -24.93
CA SER A 169 -5.78 2.94 -25.73
C SER A 169 -5.78 3.21 -27.25
N ASP A 170 -6.67 4.08 -27.72
CA ASP A 170 -6.77 4.55 -29.10
C ASP A 170 -6.07 5.88 -29.35
N GLU A 171 -5.19 6.29 -28.42
CA GLU A 171 -4.35 7.51 -28.46
C GLU A 171 -5.14 8.83 -28.30
N ARG A 172 -6.45 8.81 -28.10
CA ARG A 172 -7.21 10.01 -27.74
C ARG A 172 -6.74 10.55 -26.40
N LYS A 173 -6.64 11.87 -26.30
CA LYS A 173 -6.15 12.60 -25.12
C LYS A 173 -7.25 13.48 -24.56
N PHE A 174 -7.34 13.52 -23.24
CA PHE A 174 -8.30 14.32 -22.52
C PHE A 174 -7.64 14.95 -21.30
N ASP A 175 -7.98 16.21 -21.05
CA ASP A 175 -7.70 16.81 -19.73
C ASP A 175 -8.64 16.14 -18.71
N ALA A 176 -8.08 15.78 -17.55
CA ALA A 176 -8.82 15.12 -16.50
C ALA A 176 -8.94 16.01 -15.27
N THR A 177 -10.09 15.93 -14.60
CA THR A 177 -10.33 16.57 -13.32
C THR A 177 -10.32 15.54 -12.20
N VAL A 178 -9.75 15.90 -11.04
CA VAL A 178 -9.79 15.07 -9.84
C VAL A 178 -11.17 15.23 -9.19
N VAL A 179 -11.94 14.15 -9.14
CA VAL A 179 -13.24 14.09 -8.45
C VAL A 179 -13.03 14.02 -6.94
N GLY A 180 -12.05 13.24 -6.53
CA GLY A 180 -11.66 13.11 -5.13
C GLY A 180 -10.50 12.14 -4.97
N THR A 181 -9.83 12.25 -3.83
CA THR A 181 -8.67 11.43 -3.45
C THR A 181 -8.87 10.85 -2.06
N ASP A 182 -8.21 9.74 -1.81
CA ASP A 182 -8.10 9.10 -0.52
C ASP A 182 -6.67 8.63 -0.28
N ASP A 183 -5.93 9.40 0.51
CA ASP A 183 -4.54 9.13 0.89
C ASP A 183 -4.38 7.86 1.73
N ARG A 184 -5.42 7.50 2.48
CA ARG A 184 -5.39 6.35 3.40
C ARG A 184 -5.51 4.99 2.71
N THR A 185 -6.03 4.94 1.49
CA THR A 185 -6.07 3.74 0.64
C THR A 185 -5.23 3.91 -0.62
N ASP A 186 -4.61 5.10 -0.79
CA ASP A 186 -3.88 5.47 -2.00
C ASP A 186 -4.72 5.35 -3.28
N LEU A 187 -5.99 5.77 -3.24
CA LEU A 187 -6.91 5.76 -4.38
C LEU A 187 -7.34 7.17 -4.77
N ALA A 188 -7.59 7.38 -6.05
CA ALA A 188 -8.13 8.60 -6.61
C ALA A 188 -9.12 8.30 -7.73
N ILE A 189 -10.09 9.21 -7.91
CA ILE A 189 -11.05 9.19 -9.00
C ILE A 189 -10.83 10.40 -9.88
N LEU A 190 -10.65 10.14 -11.17
CA LEU A 190 -10.59 11.16 -12.21
C LEU A 190 -11.86 11.15 -13.05
N LYS A 191 -12.14 12.29 -13.69
CA LYS A 191 -13.22 12.46 -14.64
C LYS A 191 -12.68 13.06 -15.93
N ILE A 192 -12.99 12.45 -17.05
CA ILE A 192 -12.80 12.98 -18.40
C ILE A 192 -14.15 13.19 -19.08
N GLU A 193 -14.26 14.21 -19.91
CA GLU A 193 -15.50 14.56 -20.60
C GLU A 193 -15.62 13.80 -21.93
N THR A 194 -16.11 12.56 -21.85
CA THR A 194 -16.37 11.71 -23.02
C THR A 194 -17.34 10.59 -22.64
N ASN A 195 -17.90 9.92 -23.64
CA ASN A 195 -18.85 8.83 -23.48
C ASN A 195 -18.47 7.64 -24.39
N GLY A 196 -19.14 6.51 -24.20
CA GLY A 196 -18.96 5.34 -25.03
C GLY A 196 -17.64 4.63 -24.81
N LEU A 197 -17.12 4.69 -23.59
CA LEU A 197 -15.89 4.05 -23.18
C LEU A 197 -16.08 2.57 -22.85
N VAL A 198 -15.04 1.78 -23.04
CA VAL A 198 -15.01 0.38 -22.57
C VAL A 198 -14.76 0.39 -21.06
N VAL A 199 -15.73 -0.13 -20.31
CA VAL A 199 -15.71 -0.15 -18.84
C VAL A 199 -15.18 -1.48 -18.33
N ALA A 200 -14.29 -1.46 -17.36
CA ALA A 200 -13.86 -2.65 -16.63
C ALA A 200 -14.84 -2.95 -15.49
N SER A 201 -15.20 -4.23 -15.34
CA SER A 201 -16.01 -4.69 -14.23
C SER A 201 -15.16 -4.90 -12.99
N LEU A 202 -15.58 -4.31 -11.86
CA LEU A 202 -14.95 -4.57 -10.56
C LEU A 202 -15.48 -5.88 -9.98
N GLY A 203 -14.61 -6.88 -9.81
CA GLY A 203 -14.92 -8.19 -9.21
C GLY A 203 -15.05 -8.13 -7.69
N ASN A 204 -15.26 -9.27 -7.05
CA ASN A 204 -15.24 -9.41 -5.59
C ASN A 204 -13.90 -9.96 -5.12
N SER A 205 -13.09 -9.10 -4.51
CA SER A 205 -11.76 -9.47 -4.01
C SER A 205 -11.77 -10.41 -2.80
N GLU A 206 -12.90 -10.67 -2.16
CA GLU A 206 -13.00 -11.67 -1.08
C GLU A 206 -13.07 -13.12 -1.61
N ASN A 207 -13.43 -13.29 -2.90
CA ASN A 207 -13.50 -14.61 -3.54
C ASN A 207 -12.14 -15.12 -4.03
N MET A 208 -11.08 -14.32 -3.89
CA MET A 208 -9.73 -14.72 -4.31
C MET A 208 -9.12 -15.75 -3.34
N GLU A 209 -8.40 -16.70 -3.93
CA GLU A 209 -7.59 -17.64 -3.18
C GLU A 209 -6.11 -17.51 -3.56
N VAL A 210 -5.22 -17.83 -2.62
CA VAL A 210 -3.78 -17.90 -2.88
C VAL A 210 -3.52 -19.00 -3.90
N GLY A 211 -2.81 -18.64 -4.99
CA GLY A 211 -2.57 -19.51 -6.13
C GLY A 211 -3.41 -19.19 -7.36
N ASP A 212 -4.44 -18.33 -7.24
CA ASP A 212 -5.23 -17.89 -8.39
C ASP A 212 -4.38 -17.11 -9.39
N TRP A 213 -4.51 -17.41 -10.68
CA TRP A 213 -3.88 -16.66 -11.74
C TRP A 213 -4.42 -15.25 -11.85
N VAL A 214 -3.52 -14.29 -12.01
CA VAL A 214 -3.84 -12.86 -12.19
C VAL A 214 -3.06 -12.24 -13.33
N LEU A 215 -3.64 -11.20 -13.94
CA LEU A 215 -3.01 -10.37 -14.95
C LEU A 215 -2.96 -8.93 -14.47
N ALA A 216 -1.79 -8.31 -14.51
CA ALA A 216 -1.66 -6.86 -14.27
C ALA A 216 -1.53 -6.15 -15.63
N ILE A 217 -2.30 -5.08 -15.82
CA ILE A 217 -2.23 -4.24 -17.02
C ILE A 217 -1.86 -2.82 -16.60
N GLY A 218 -0.97 -2.19 -17.38
CA GLY A 218 -0.61 -0.79 -17.22
C GLY A 218 0.05 -0.23 -18.46
N SER A 219 0.42 1.05 -18.40
CA SER A 219 1.10 1.77 -19.48
C SER A 219 2.45 2.31 -18.99
N PRO A 220 3.44 1.45 -18.75
CA PRO A 220 4.72 1.86 -18.24
C PRO A 220 5.44 2.76 -19.24
N PHE A 221 6.04 3.84 -18.75
CA PHE A 221 6.82 4.80 -19.55
C PHE A 221 6.08 5.47 -20.73
N GLY A 222 4.71 5.51 -20.69
CA GLY A 222 3.91 6.04 -21.80
C GLY A 222 3.99 5.21 -23.09
N LEU A 223 4.52 4.01 -22.99
CA LEU A 223 4.59 3.03 -24.10
C LEU A 223 3.25 2.30 -24.23
N ALA A 224 3.14 1.47 -25.29
CA ALA A 224 1.98 0.62 -25.47
C ALA A 224 1.69 -0.21 -24.21
N GLN A 225 0.41 -0.35 -23.86
CA GLN A 225 -0.04 -1.08 -22.67
C GLN A 225 0.66 -2.43 -22.53
N THR A 226 1.25 -2.65 -21.37
CA THR A 226 1.96 -3.88 -21.00
C THR A 226 1.06 -4.76 -20.15
N VAL A 227 1.10 -6.06 -20.41
CA VAL A 227 0.41 -7.08 -19.63
C VAL A 227 1.43 -8.00 -19.01
N THR A 228 1.32 -8.21 -17.71
CA THR A 228 2.12 -9.19 -16.96
C THR A 228 1.20 -10.21 -16.31
N ALA A 229 1.69 -11.42 -16.05
CA ALA A 229 0.95 -12.49 -15.43
C ALA A 229 1.69 -12.99 -14.18
N GLY A 230 0.93 -13.45 -13.21
CA GLY A 230 1.40 -14.04 -11.97
C GLY A 230 0.26 -14.69 -11.21
N ILE A 231 0.42 -14.87 -9.92
CA ILE A 231 -0.59 -15.44 -9.03
C ILE A 231 -0.89 -14.51 -7.86
N VAL A 232 -2.00 -14.73 -7.18
CA VAL A 232 -2.23 -14.22 -5.84
C VAL A 232 -1.27 -14.94 -4.90
N SER A 233 -0.23 -14.25 -4.41
CA SER A 233 0.79 -14.82 -3.53
C SER A 233 0.34 -14.79 -2.06
N ALA A 234 -0.44 -13.79 -1.66
CA ALA A 234 -1.07 -13.66 -0.35
C ALA A 234 -2.24 -12.68 -0.40
N THR A 235 -3.13 -12.79 0.57
CA THR A 235 -4.25 -11.85 0.78
C THR A 235 -4.10 -11.14 2.12
N ASN A 236 -4.75 -10.00 2.29
CA ASN A 236 -4.81 -9.25 3.55
C ASN A 236 -3.41 -8.91 4.13
N ARG A 237 -2.45 -8.57 3.25
CA ARG A 237 -1.14 -8.08 3.72
C ARG A 237 -1.31 -6.73 4.40
N SER A 238 -1.11 -6.71 5.71
CA SER A 238 -1.11 -5.54 6.57
C SER A 238 0.31 -5.25 7.05
N ASP A 239 0.50 -4.08 7.66
CA ASP A 239 1.76 -3.66 8.31
C ASP A 239 2.94 -3.52 7.31
N GLN A 240 2.64 -3.22 6.05
CA GLN A 240 3.67 -2.92 5.05
C GLN A 240 4.15 -1.47 5.15
N GLY A 241 3.46 -0.62 5.92
CA GLY A 241 3.75 0.79 6.07
C GLY A 241 3.46 1.63 4.83
N ILE A 242 2.72 1.10 3.87
CA ILE A 242 2.38 1.78 2.61
C ILE A 242 1.24 2.76 2.85
N THR A 243 0.18 2.30 3.55
CA THR A 243 -0.97 3.14 3.92
C THR A 243 -1.46 2.82 5.34
N PRO A 244 -2.18 3.75 6.00
CA PRO A 244 -2.74 3.51 7.33
C PRO A 244 -3.78 2.37 7.39
N TYR A 245 -4.38 2.02 6.26
CA TYR A 245 -5.38 0.94 6.14
C TYR A 245 -4.87 -0.19 5.24
N ASP A 246 -3.61 -0.60 5.45
CA ASP A 246 -2.99 -1.68 4.70
C ASP A 246 -3.83 -2.94 4.74
N SER A 247 -4.22 -3.41 3.57
CA SER A 247 -4.85 -4.71 3.34
C SER A 247 -4.67 -5.07 1.88
N PHE A 248 -3.42 -5.30 1.49
CA PHE A 248 -3.09 -5.50 0.08
C PHE A 248 -3.24 -6.96 -0.36
N ILE A 249 -3.57 -7.12 -1.64
CA ILE A 249 -3.31 -8.34 -2.38
C ILE A 249 -1.83 -8.36 -2.71
N GLN A 250 -1.12 -9.41 -2.35
CA GLN A 250 0.24 -9.64 -2.80
C GLN A 250 0.23 -10.51 -4.06
N THR A 251 1.01 -10.13 -5.07
CA THR A 251 1.17 -10.88 -6.32
C THR A 251 2.63 -10.87 -6.78
N ASP A 252 3.01 -11.86 -7.56
CA ASP A 252 4.27 -11.91 -8.30
C ASP A 252 4.11 -11.51 -9.77
N ALA A 253 2.91 -11.10 -10.20
CA ALA A 253 2.75 -10.41 -11.47
C ALA A 253 3.63 -9.14 -11.48
N ALA A 254 4.50 -8.99 -12.48
CA ALA A 254 5.49 -7.92 -12.49
C ALA A 254 4.82 -6.55 -12.58
N ILE A 255 5.02 -5.73 -11.55
CA ILE A 255 4.61 -4.32 -11.49
C ILE A 255 5.88 -3.47 -11.53
N ASN A 256 5.88 -2.48 -12.41
CA ASN A 256 6.94 -1.50 -12.57
C ASN A 256 6.33 -0.10 -12.59
N PRO A 257 7.13 0.97 -12.42
CA PRO A 257 6.67 2.34 -12.58
C PRO A 257 5.88 2.54 -13.87
N GLY A 258 4.68 3.10 -13.75
CA GLY A 258 3.70 3.23 -14.83
C GLY A 258 2.56 2.22 -14.78
N ASN A 259 2.70 1.06 -14.12
CA ASN A 259 1.57 0.14 -13.88
C ASN A 259 0.73 0.56 -12.67
N SER A 260 1.24 1.43 -11.78
CA SER A 260 0.48 1.94 -10.62
C SER A 260 -0.80 2.62 -11.07
N GLY A 261 -1.92 2.31 -10.41
CA GLY A 261 -3.27 2.75 -10.79
C GLY A 261 -3.96 1.87 -11.84
N GLY A 262 -3.24 1.00 -12.52
CA GLY A 262 -3.80 0.01 -13.45
C GLY A 262 -4.44 -1.18 -12.73
N PRO A 263 -5.28 -1.97 -13.42
CA PRO A 263 -5.99 -3.09 -12.83
C PRO A 263 -5.13 -4.32 -12.62
N LEU A 264 -5.40 -5.06 -11.53
CA LEU A 264 -5.09 -6.47 -11.36
C LEU A 264 -6.37 -7.26 -11.65
N LEU A 265 -6.31 -8.19 -12.61
CA LEU A 265 -7.46 -8.90 -13.14
C LEU A 265 -7.41 -10.39 -12.79
N ASN A 266 -8.57 -11.00 -12.56
CA ASN A 266 -8.71 -12.45 -12.56
C ASN A 266 -8.88 -12.99 -14.00
N LEU A 267 -8.94 -14.31 -14.17
CA LEU A 267 -9.10 -14.95 -15.48
C LEU A 267 -10.51 -14.79 -16.08
N HIS A 268 -11.47 -14.24 -15.35
CA HIS A 268 -12.80 -13.89 -15.84
C HIS A 268 -12.85 -12.46 -16.43
N GLY A 269 -11.70 -11.72 -16.37
CA GLY A 269 -11.63 -10.33 -16.82
C GLY A 269 -12.21 -9.32 -15.83
N GLU A 270 -12.36 -9.69 -14.56
CA GLU A 270 -12.82 -8.78 -13.53
C GLU A 270 -11.62 -8.17 -12.80
N VAL A 271 -11.72 -6.89 -12.47
CA VAL A 271 -10.73 -6.18 -11.65
C VAL A 271 -10.86 -6.62 -10.19
N ILE A 272 -9.89 -7.35 -9.68
CA ILE A 272 -9.82 -7.80 -8.28
C ILE A 272 -8.95 -6.89 -7.42
N GLY A 273 -8.15 -6.01 -8.03
CA GLY A 273 -7.34 -5.03 -7.33
C GLY A 273 -6.83 -3.92 -8.23
N ILE A 274 -6.27 -2.87 -7.60
CA ILE A 274 -5.59 -1.74 -8.24
C ILE A 274 -4.12 -1.81 -7.86
N ASN A 275 -3.26 -1.98 -8.86
CA ASN A 275 -1.80 -2.05 -8.66
C ASN A 275 -1.29 -0.77 -8.01
N THR A 276 -0.54 -0.88 -6.92
CA THR A 276 -0.15 0.30 -6.13
C THR A 276 1.35 0.37 -5.90
N ALA A 277 1.98 -0.67 -5.36
CA ALA A 277 3.36 -0.62 -4.89
C ALA A 277 4.11 -1.93 -5.11
N ILE A 278 5.44 -1.87 -4.98
CA ILE A 278 6.33 -3.04 -4.95
C ILE A 278 7.15 -3.03 -3.66
N ALA A 279 7.45 -4.20 -3.09
CA ALA A 279 8.43 -4.29 -2.02
C ALA A 279 9.83 -4.36 -2.64
N SER A 280 10.55 -3.24 -2.64
CA SER A 280 11.87 -3.17 -3.28
C SER A 280 12.82 -2.27 -2.51
N ARG A 281 14.07 -2.72 -2.33
CA ARG A 281 15.16 -1.89 -1.81
C ARG A 281 15.91 -1.13 -2.90
N SER A 282 15.81 -1.60 -4.13
CA SER A 282 16.51 -1.06 -5.31
C SER A 282 15.61 -0.22 -6.22
N GLY A 283 14.28 -0.14 -5.91
CA GLY A 283 13.28 0.49 -6.78
C GLY A 283 12.82 -0.39 -7.96
N GLY A 284 13.39 -1.59 -8.14
CA GLY A 284 13.02 -2.54 -9.20
C GLY A 284 12.16 -3.69 -8.69
N TYR A 285 11.50 -4.40 -9.61
CA TYR A 285 10.70 -5.59 -9.33
C TYR A 285 11.53 -6.72 -8.70
N ASN A 286 11.07 -7.24 -7.56
CA ASN A 286 11.69 -8.33 -6.80
C ASN A 286 10.74 -9.51 -6.51
N GLY A 287 9.66 -9.66 -7.29
CA GLY A 287 8.68 -10.74 -7.11
C GLY A 287 7.65 -10.48 -6.01
N ILE A 288 7.62 -9.29 -5.41
CA ILE A 288 6.64 -8.92 -4.38
C ILE A 288 6.00 -7.60 -4.77
N CYS A 289 4.74 -7.68 -5.19
CA CYS A 289 3.93 -6.55 -5.59
C CYS A 289 2.64 -6.50 -4.79
N PHE A 290 2.07 -5.31 -4.66
CA PHE A 290 0.87 -5.04 -3.89
C PHE A 290 -0.20 -4.35 -4.73
N ALA A 291 -1.45 -4.76 -4.53
CA ALA A 291 -2.61 -4.13 -5.12
C ALA A 291 -3.69 -3.87 -4.06
N VAL A 292 -4.37 -2.72 -4.14
CA VAL A 292 -5.53 -2.39 -3.30
C VAL A 292 -6.71 -3.26 -3.72
N PRO A 293 -7.38 -4.01 -2.81
CA PRO A 293 -8.50 -4.88 -3.15
C PRO A 293 -9.66 -4.14 -3.82
N SER A 294 -10.33 -4.79 -4.78
CA SER A 294 -11.46 -4.20 -5.51
C SER A 294 -12.64 -3.84 -4.62
N ASN A 295 -12.89 -4.57 -3.53
CA ASN A 295 -13.97 -4.23 -2.61
C ASN A 295 -13.69 -2.91 -1.86
N THR A 296 -12.45 -2.65 -1.48
CA THR A 296 -12.02 -1.34 -0.96
C THR A 296 -12.19 -0.27 -2.04
N ALA A 297 -11.76 -0.55 -3.28
CA ALA A 297 -11.85 0.38 -4.39
C ALA A 297 -13.30 0.74 -4.73
N LYS A 298 -14.24 -0.22 -4.74
CA LYS A 298 -15.69 0.03 -4.93
C LYS A 298 -16.24 1.01 -3.90
N ARG A 299 -15.94 0.78 -2.61
CA ARG A 299 -16.43 1.63 -1.54
C ARG A 299 -15.86 3.05 -1.64
N VAL A 300 -14.57 3.17 -1.92
CA VAL A 300 -13.93 4.48 -2.13
C VAL A 300 -14.52 5.21 -3.33
N LEU A 301 -14.73 4.49 -4.45
CA LEU A 301 -15.36 5.03 -5.66
C LEU A 301 -16.74 5.60 -5.36
N ASP A 302 -17.61 4.82 -4.68
CA ASP A 302 -18.98 5.23 -4.34
C ASP A 302 -18.99 6.48 -3.44
N ASP A 303 -18.13 6.51 -2.43
CA ASP A 303 -18.03 7.62 -1.49
C ASP A 303 -17.46 8.88 -2.15
N LEU A 304 -16.40 8.77 -2.98
CA LEU A 304 -15.80 9.91 -3.65
C LEU A 304 -16.74 10.53 -4.69
N ILE A 305 -17.46 9.71 -5.47
CA ILE A 305 -18.43 10.21 -6.46
C ILE A 305 -19.63 10.86 -5.77
N SER A 306 -20.17 10.24 -4.70
CA SER A 306 -21.41 10.71 -4.08
C SER A 306 -21.21 11.82 -3.06
N LYS A 307 -20.07 11.87 -2.37
CA LYS A 307 -19.81 12.74 -1.22
C LYS A 307 -18.57 13.62 -1.38
N GLY A 308 -17.72 13.35 -2.37
CA GLY A 308 -16.42 14.01 -2.55
C GLY A 308 -15.37 13.65 -1.50
N ARG A 309 -15.68 12.74 -0.57
CA ARG A 309 -14.78 12.26 0.50
C ARG A 309 -15.13 10.84 0.92
N VAL A 310 -14.14 10.10 1.39
CA VAL A 310 -14.38 8.75 1.92
C VAL A 310 -14.85 8.83 3.37
N THR A 311 -15.98 8.18 3.65
CA THR A 311 -16.56 8.08 4.99
C THR A 311 -15.96 6.89 5.73
N ARG A 312 -15.48 7.08 6.97
CA ARG A 312 -14.87 6.03 7.78
C ARG A 312 -15.56 5.90 9.12
N GLY A 313 -15.62 4.65 9.58
CA GLY A 313 -16.09 4.35 10.91
C GLY A 313 -15.02 4.57 11.98
N VAL A 314 -15.47 4.96 13.17
CA VAL A 314 -14.64 5.07 14.37
C VAL A 314 -15.40 4.55 15.59
N ILE A 315 -14.68 3.93 16.53
CA ILE A 315 -15.24 3.55 17.83
C ILE A 315 -14.50 4.18 19.02
N GLY A 316 -13.36 4.84 18.76
CA GLY A 316 -12.62 5.61 19.76
C GLY A 316 -11.75 4.74 20.66
N ILE A 317 -10.99 3.83 20.10
CA ILE A 317 -9.91 3.14 20.80
C ILE A 317 -8.59 3.32 20.06
N ARG A 318 -7.49 3.19 20.79
CA ARG A 318 -6.16 2.99 20.22
C ARG A 318 -5.81 1.51 20.31
N PRO A 319 -5.87 0.77 19.19
CA PRO A 319 -5.48 -0.62 19.18
C PRO A 319 -3.98 -0.76 18.98
N GLU A 320 -3.39 -1.79 19.61
CA GLU A 320 -2.03 -2.27 19.38
C GLU A 320 -2.07 -3.77 19.09
N THR A 321 -1.18 -4.27 18.25
CA THR A 321 -1.09 -5.71 18.00
C THR A 321 -0.58 -6.42 19.25
N MET A 322 -1.20 -7.57 19.58
CA MET A 322 -0.76 -8.40 20.69
C MET A 322 0.69 -8.84 20.50
N SER A 323 1.54 -8.49 21.46
CA SER A 323 2.88 -9.02 21.60
C SER A 323 2.94 -10.05 22.73
N ARG A 324 4.00 -10.85 22.76
CA ARG A 324 4.25 -11.79 23.84
C ARG A 324 4.33 -11.09 25.20
N GLU A 325 4.95 -9.93 25.26
CA GLU A 325 5.09 -9.11 26.46
C GLU A 325 3.72 -8.62 26.98
N ILE A 326 2.84 -8.18 26.07
CA ILE A 326 1.47 -7.79 26.43
C ILE A 326 0.68 -8.99 26.94
N ALA A 327 0.80 -10.18 26.30
CA ALA A 327 0.13 -11.39 26.74
C ALA A 327 0.59 -11.80 28.15
N GLU A 328 1.89 -11.79 28.42
CA GLU A 328 2.47 -12.09 29.73
C GLU A 328 1.99 -11.10 30.81
N LYS A 329 1.96 -9.78 30.49
CA LYS A 329 1.45 -8.74 31.39
C LYS A 329 -0.04 -8.94 31.74
N LEU A 330 -0.82 -9.46 30.80
CA LEU A 330 -2.25 -9.73 30.98
C LEU A 330 -2.54 -11.15 31.51
N SER A 331 -1.50 -11.94 31.79
CA SER A 331 -1.62 -13.36 32.19
C SER A 331 -2.41 -14.20 31.18
N LEU A 332 -2.25 -13.91 29.90
CA LEU A 332 -2.85 -14.64 28.77
C LEU A 332 -1.82 -15.59 28.13
N PRO A 333 -2.28 -16.63 27.42
CA PRO A 333 -1.37 -17.49 26.64
C PRO A 333 -0.51 -16.68 25.68
N PRO A 334 0.79 -17.01 25.51
CA PRO A 334 1.74 -16.24 24.67
C PRO A 334 1.36 -16.17 23.19
N ASP A 335 0.53 -17.11 22.72
CA ASP A 335 0.01 -17.20 21.36
C ASP A 335 -1.36 -16.52 21.18
N THR A 336 -1.86 -15.82 22.22
CA THR A 336 -3.10 -15.04 22.13
C THR A 336 -2.99 -13.99 21.02
N ARG A 337 -3.93 -14.03 20.08
CA ARG A 337 -4.04 -13.06 18.97
C ARG A 337 -5.22 -12.14 19.20
N GLY A 338 -5.08 -10.91 18.73
CA GLY A 338 -6.12 -9.89 18.86
C GLY A 338 -5.57 -8.49 18.74
N ALA A 339 -6.46 -7.51 18.90
CA ALA A 339 -6.11 -6.10 19.04
C ALA A 339 -6.20 -5.71 20.51
N TYR A 340 -5.06 -5.41 21.12
CA TYR A 340 -4.98 -4.89 22.49
C TYR A 340 -5.49 -3.45 22.52
N VAL A 341 -6.37 -3.13 23.47
CA VAL A 341 -6.88 -1.78 23.69
C VAL A 341 -5.92 -1.02 24.60
N ALA A 342 -5.06 -0.22 24.00
CA ALA A 342 -4.07 0.57 24.72
C ALA A 342 -4.68 1.83 25.36
N SER A 343 -5.76 2.37 24.77
CA SER A 343 -6.55 3.45 25.38
C SER A 343 -7.95 3.51 24.78
N VAL A 344 -8.88 4.14 25.51
CA VAL A 344 -10.27 4.38 25.08
C VAL A 344 -10.59 5.86 25.21
N THR A 345 -11.03 6.48 24.13
CA THR A 345 -11.37 7.90 24.07
C THR A 345 -12.74 8.15 24.69
N LYS A 346 -12.80 9.03 25.69
CA LYS A 346 -14.05 9.41 26.36
C LYS A 346 -15.07 9.98 25.37
N GLY A 347 -16.33 9.63 25.55
CA GLY A 347 -17.45 10.14 24.74
C GLY A 347 -17.68 9.40 23.42
N LEU A 348 -16.73 8.58 22.93
CA LEU A 348 -16.88 7.77 21.72
C LEU A 348 -17.52 6.40 22.00
N PRO A 349 -17.98 5.68 20.98
CA PRO A 349 -18.77 4.45 21.13
C PRO A 349 -18.16 3.39 22.05
N ALA A 350 -16.87 3.13 21.95
CA ALA A 350 -16.20 2.13 22.78
C ALA A 350 -16.26 2.47 24.28
N PHE A 351 -16.06 3.75 24.62
CA PHE A 351 -16.20 4.23 25.99
C PHE A 351 -17.63 4.07 26.53
N LYS A 352 -18.63 4.48 25.73
CA LYS A 352 -20.06 4.36 26.08
C LYS A 352 -20.49 2.90 26.25
N ALA A 353 -19.89 1.99 25.47
CA ALA A 353 -20.13 0.55 25.54
C ALA A 353 -19.37 -0.15 26.68
N GLY A 354 -18.50 0.56 27.40
CA GLY A 354 -17.76 0.03 28.56
C GLY A 354 -16.52 -0.78 28.22
N LEU A 355 -15.97 -0.62 27.00
CA LEU A 355 -14.61 -1.09 26.70
C LEU A 355 -13.59 -0.28 27.50
N LYS A 356 -12.48 -0.93 27.87
CA LYS A 356 -11.45 -0.35 28.74
C LYS A 356 -10.06 -0.64 28.19
N GLU A 357 -9.10 0.15 28.64
CA GLU A 357 -7.69 -0.19 28.53
C GLU A 357 -7.44 -1.58 29.15
N GLY A 358 -6.66 -2.41 28.46
CA GLY A 358 -6.38 -3.79 28.89
C GLY A 358 -7.28 -4.84 28.24
N ASP A 359 -8.35 -4.47 27.56
CA ASP A 359 -9.16 -5.41 26.79
C ASP A 359 -8.38 -5.92 25.57
N VAL A 360 -8.63 -7.15 25.15
CA VAL A 360 -8.09 -7.71 23.90
C VAL A 360 -9.24 -8.08 22.98
N ILE A 361 -9.43 -7.34 21.92
CA ILE A 361 -10.49 -7.59 20.93
C ILE A 361 -10.07 -8.77 20.06
N THR A 362 -10.86 -9.84 20.05
CA THR A 362 -10.58 -11.10 19.35
C THR A 362 -11.50 -11.34 18.16
N ALA A 363 -12.69 -10.72 18.10
CA ALA A 363 -13.57 -10.79 16.95
C ALA A 363 -14.52 -9.58 16.89
N ILE A 364 -14.97 -9.25 15.67
CA ILE A 364 -16.03 -8.27 15.42
C ILE A 364 -17.05 -8.93 14.47
N ASN A 365 -18.32 -8.97 14.87
CA ASN A 365 -19.39 -9.67 14.14
C ASN A 365 -19.04 -11.14 13.79
N GLY A 366 -18.26 -11.83 14.63
CA GLY A 366 -17.79 -13.18 14.39
C GLY A 366 -16.53 -13.28 13.50
N THR A 367 -16.13 -12.21 12.83
CA THR A 367 -14.86 -12.15 12.08
C THR A 367 -13.69 -12.03 13.04
N LEU A 368 -12.73 -12.96 12.96
CA LEU A 368 -11.55 -12.95 13.81
C LEU A 368 -10.69 -11.71 13.58
N ILE A 369 -10.27 -11.09 14.67
CA ILE A 369 -9.30 -9.98 14.68
C ILE A 369 -7.99 -10.53 15.23
N THR A 370 -6.93 -10.44 14.45
CA THR A 370 -5.60 -10.97 14.79
C THR A 370 -4.55 -9.89 15.00
N SER A 371 -4.84 -8.64 14.57
CA SER A 371 -3.92 -7.50 14.66
C SER A 371 -4.70 -6.18 14.83
N ASP A 372 -3.99 -5.12 15.20
CA ASP A 372 -4.52 -3.76 15.29
C ASP A 372 -4.92 -3.22 13.90
N SER A 373 -4.11 -3.48 12.86
CA SER A 373 -4.40 -3.10 11.47
C SER A 373 -5.68 -3.77 10.96
N GLY A 374 -5.86 -5.07 11.21
CA GLY A 374 -7.10 -5.79 10.88
C GLY A 374 -8.32 -5.18 11.55
N MET A 375 -8.19 -4.78 12.81
CA MET A 375 -9.24 -4.09 13.54
C MET A 375 -9.53 -2.69 12.99
N ARG A 376 -8.49 -1.87 12.77
CA ARG A 376 -8.65 -0.52 12.18
C ARG A 376 -9.35 -0.58 10.84
N ARG A 377 -8.95 -1.53 9.99
CA ARG A 377 -9.59 -1.76 8.70
C ARG A 377 -11.06 -2.10 8.88
N PHE A 378 -11.40 -3.13 9.69
CA PHE A 378 -12.78 -3.57 9.87
C PHE A 378 -13.68 -2.43 10.31
N ILE A 379 -13.26 -1.67 11.33
CA ILE A 379 -14.04 -0.53 11.82
C ILE A 379 -14.06 0.61 10.81
N GLY A 380 -12.93 0.96 10.19
CA GLY A 380 -12.83 2.03 9.19
C GLY A 380 -13.67 1.77 7.94
N GLU A 381 -13.84 0.49 7.56
CA GLU A 381 -14.68 0.07 6.44
C GLU A 381 -16.16 -0.08 6.83
N THR A 382 -16.49 -0.17 8.12
CA THR A 382 -17.86 -0.24 8.58
C THR A 382 -18.55 1.13 8.43
N LYS A 383 -19.72 1.14 7.79
CA LYS A 383 -20.50 2.38 7.62
C LYS A 383 -20.88 2.96 8.97
N PRO A 384 -20.71 4.27 9.20
CA PRO A 384 -21.21 4.94 10.38
C PRO A 384 -22.72 4.69 10.60
N GLY A 385 -23.14 4.58 11.85
CA GLY A 385 -24.49 4.18 12.24
C GLY A 385 -24.73 2.67 12.27
N THR A 386 -23.78 1.85 11.80
CA THR A 386 -23.89 0.39 11.85
C THR A 386 -23.59 -0.12 13.26
N GLN A 387 -24.45 -0.99 13.78
CA GLN A 387 -24.20 -1.70 15.02
C GLN A 387 -23.26 -2.87 14.78
N VAL A 388 -22.19 -2.98 15.59
CA VAL A 388 -21.26 -4.10 15.58
C VAL A 388 -21.21 -4.77 16.94
N ARG A 389 -20.97 -6.08 16.94
CA ARG A 389 -20.75 -6.88 18.13
C ARG A 389 -19.26 -7.16 18.28
N ILE A 390 -18.67 -6.68 19.36
CA ILE A 390 -17.25 -6.87 19.68
C ILE A 390 -17.12 -7.98 20.70
N THR A 391 -16.35 -9.01 20.38
CA THR A 391 -15.91 -10.05 21.30
C THR A 391 -14.52 -9.70 21.80
N TYR A 392 -14.33 -9.70 23.11
CA TYR A 392 -13.06 -9.31 23.73
C TYR A 392 -12.73 -10.19 24.94
N LEU A 393 -11.47 -10.20 25.33
CA LEU A 393 -11.00 -10.79 26.58
C LEU A 393 -10.72 -9.66 27.58
N ARG A 394 -11.21 -9.82 28.81
CA ARG A 394 -10.90 -8.97 29.98
C ARG A 394 -10.59 -9.88 31.15
N ASP A 395 -9.45 -9.71 31.80
CA ASP A 395 -8.99 -10.56 32.89
C ASP A 395 -9.08 -12.06 32.57
N GLY A 396 -8.71 -12.43 31.33
CA GLY A 396 -8.76 -13.81 30.81
C GLY A 396 -10.17 -14.33 30.49
N LYS A 397 -11.23 -13.55 30.73
CA LYS A 397 -12.62 -13.95 30.46
C LYS A 397 -13.14 -13.36 29.16
N ARG A 398 -13.75 -14.22 28.34
CA ARG A 398 -14.42 -13.80 27.11
C ARG A 398 -15.71 -13.07 27.43
N SER A 399 -15.90 -11.91 26.82
CA SER A 399 -17.08 -11.07 26.94
C SER A 399 -17.47 -10.52 25.58
N GLU A 400 -18.71 -10.06 25.46
CA GLU A 400 -19.23 -9.42 24.26
C GLU A 400 -19.93 -8.12 24.58
N VAL A 401 -19.82 -7.14 23.68
CA VAL A 401 -20.54 -5.87 23.75
C VAL A 401 -20.98 -5.43 22.37
N ALA A 402 -22.17 -4.86 22.28
CA ALA A 402 -22.66 -4.22 21.07
C ALA A 402 -22.43 -2.71 21.15
N LEU A 403 -21.97 -2.12 20.07
CA LEU A 403 -21.84 -0.66 19.96
C LEU A 403 -22.16 -0.22 18.53
N THR A 404 -22.54 1.04 18.37
CA THR A 404 -22.76 1.67 17.07
C THR A 404 -21.51 2.42 16.66
N VAL A 405 -21.03 2.17 15.44
CA VAL A 405 -19.86 2.83 14.86
C VAL A 405 -20.22 4.28 14.54
N ASP A 406 -19.43 5.25 15.01
CA ASP A 406 -19.59 6.67 14.68
C ASP A 406 -18.81 6.99 13.39
N GLU A 407 -19.10 8.14 12.78
CA GLU A 407 -18.32 8.68 11.68
C GLU A 407 -17.00 9.26 12.21
N LEU A 408 -15.89 8.91 11.55
CA LEU A 408 -14.60 9.54 11.79
C LEU A 408 -14.65 10.97 11.22
N ASP A 409 -14.89 11.94 12.06
CA ASP A 409 -14.77 13.36 11.70
C ASP A 409 -13.30 13.79 11.82
N GLU A 410 -12.61 13.80 10.68
CA GLU A 410 -11.19 14.21 10.61
C GLU A 410 -11.01 15.68 11.00
N LYS A 411 -12.02 16.53 10.76
CA LYS A 411 -11.98 17.93 11.19
C LYS A 411 -12.18 18.05 12.69
N ALA A 412 -13.08 17.25 13.27
CA ALA A 412 -13.24 17.17 14.72
C ALA A 412 -12.03 16.50 15.39
N LEU A 413 -11.45 15.48 14.75
CA LEU A 413 -10.21 14.87 15.23
C LEU A 413 -9.03 15.85 15.09
N ALA A 414 -8.90 16.56 13.99
CA ALA A 414 -7.91 17.63 13.81
C ALA A 414 -8.19 18.81 14.74
N ALA A 415 -9.44 19.19 14.98
CA ALA A 415 -9.81 20.23 15.95
C ALA A 415 -9.55 19.77 17.39
N ALA A 416 -9.86 18.52 17.73
CA ALA A 416 -9.47 17.92 19.01
C ALA A 416 -7.94 17.75 19.11
N SER A 417 -7.26 17.62 17.97
CA SER A 417 -5.79 17.60 17.85
C SER A 417 -5.18 18.99 17.93
N THR A 418 -5.93 20.05 17.63
CA THR A 418 -5.52 21.45 17.83
C THR A 418 -5.68 21.90 19.28
N GLU A 419 -6.32 21.10 20.16
CA GLU A 419 -6.28 21.37 21.59
C GLU A 419 -4.84 21.30 22.08
N THR A 420 -4.30 22.48 22.36
CA THR A 420 -3.06 22.57 23.12
C THR A 420 -3.32 22.14 24.55
N ILE A 421 -2.57 21.19 25.05
CA ILE A 421 -2.65 20.74 26.43
C ILE A 421 -1.45 21.32 27.19
N ASP A 422 -1.74 21.95 28.31
CA ASP A 422 -0.70 22.40 29.26
C ASP A 422 -0.51 21.31 30.31
N ALA A 423 0.69 20.80 30.42
CA ALA A 423 1.09 19.93 31.51
C ALA A 423 2.47 20.34 32.02
N PHE A 424 2.58 20.58 33.32
CA PHE A 424 3.80 21.06 33.99
C PHE A 424 4.30 22.40 33.41
N GLY A 425 3.41 23.26 32.91
CA GLY A 425 3.73 24.54 32.31
C GLY A 425 4.37 24.43 30.91
N VAL A 426 4.21 23.30 30.25
CA VAL A 426 4.54 23.09 28.82
C VAL A 426 3.25 22.90 28.05
N THR A 427 2.98 23.81 27.15
CA THR A 427 1.84 23.73 26.24
C THR A 427 2.28 22.99 24.98
N VAL A 428 1.71 21.83 24.72
CA VAL A 428 1.97 21.04 23.51
C VAL A 428 0.74 20.97 22.62
N GLY A 429 0.96 20.86 21.33
CA GLY A 429 -0.06 20.64 20.32
C GLY A 429 0.38 19.55 19.34
N VAL A 430 -0.48 19.23 18.39
CA VAL A 430 -0.12 18.37 17.27
C VAL A 430 0.97 19.03 16.45
N VAL A 431 1.90 18.23 15.93
CA VAL A 431 2.97 18.71 15.05
C VAL A 431 2.36 19.32 13.80
N SER A 432 2.67 20.59 13.53
CA SER A 432 2.22 21.27 12.31
C SER A 432 2.81 20.59 11.07
N GLU A 433 2.13 20.69 9.94
CA GLU A 433 2.63 20.14 8.67
C GLU A 433 3.99 20.73 8.31
N GLU A 434 4.18 22.03 8.56
CA GLU A 434 5.43 22.74 8.33
C GLU A 434 6.56 22.16 9.19
N THR A 435 6.36 22.01 10.50
CA THR A 435 7.33 21.38 11.43
C THR A 435 7.58 19.92 11.09
N ARG A 436 6.55 19.19 10.66
CA ARG A 436 6.66 17.78 10.29
C ARG A 436 7.60 17.60 9.09
N VAL A 437 7.44 18.41 8.06
CA VAL A 437 8.30 18.39 6.86
C VAL A 437 9.72 18.86 7.20
N GLU A 438 9.84 19.95 7.95
CA GLU A 438 11.14 20.52 8.33
C GLU A 438 11.99 19.55 9.17
N PHE A 439 11.35 18.79 10.08
CA PHE A 439 12.03 17.89 11.00
C PHE A 439 12.06 16.42 10.52
N GLY A 440 11.57 16.13 9.32
CA GLY A 440 11.55 14.78 8.74
C GLY A 440 10.75 13.77 9.57
N LEU A 441 9.62 14.18 10.16
CA LEU A 441 8.80 13.36 11.04
C LEU A 441 7.72 12.60 10.26
N ARG A 442 7.41 11.40 10.73
CA ARG A 442 6.29 10.60 10.22
C ARG A 442 4.94 11.20 10.65
N PRO A 443 3.85 10.89 9.95
CA PRO A 443 2.51 11.21 10.45
C PRO A 443 2.31 10.68 11.88
N SER A 444 1.76 11.53 12.75
CA SER A 444 1.52 11.24 14.18
C SER A 444 2.78 10.96 15.03
N GLU A 445 3.96 11.37 14.58
CA GLU A 445 5.19 11.22 15.35
C GLU A 445 5.46 12.46 16.19
N GLY A 446 5.28 12.32 17.51
CA GLY A 446 5.59 13.37 18.47
C GLY A 446 4.47 14.40 18.70
N VAL A 447 4.75 15.33 19.62
CA VAL A 447 3.93 16.51 19.90
C VAL A 447 4.80 17.76 19.88
N GLU A 448 4.32 18.82 19.24
CA GLU A 448 5.07 20.07 19.11
C GLU A 448 4.88 20.94 20.34
N VAL A 449 5.96 21.46 20.89
CA VAL A 449 5.95 22.40 22.01
C VAL A 449 5.57 23.79 21.50
N LYS A 450 4.34 24.21 21.77
CA LYS A 450 3.83 25.52 21.34
C LYS A 450 4.26 26.66 22.26
N ALA A 451 4.34 26.40 23.57
CA ALA A 451 4.78 27.39 24.55
C ALA A 451 5.35 26.69 25.80
N VAL A 452 6.26 27.35 26.48
CA VAL A 452 6.78 26.92 27.78
C VAL A 452 6.68 28.10 28.75
N ASN A 453 5.99 27.86 29.87
CA ASN A 453 5.86 28.86 30.93
C ASN A 453 7.23 29.08 31.59
N ARG A 454 7.69 30.31 31.76
CA ARG A 454 8.97 30.65 32.39
C ARG A 454 9.12 30.08 33.81
N ARG A 455 8.03 29.77 34.50
CA ARG A 455 8.04 29.14 35.85
C ARG A 455 8.04 27.61 35.78
N SER A 456 7.95 27.01 34.60
CA SER A 456 8.02 25.56 34.42
C SER A 456 9.43 25.06 34.79
N PRO A 457 9.54 23.94 35.50
CA PRO A 457 10.84 23.29 35.71
C PRO A 457 11.51 22.85 34.38
N LEU A 458 10.75 22.83 33.30
CA LEU A 458 11.18 22.43 31.97
C LEU A 458 11.66 23.62 31.11
N ALA A 459 11.41 24.87 31.55
CA ALA A 459 11.68 26.07 30.76
C ALA A 459 13.14 26.27 30.35
N ALA A 460 14.09 25.81 31.18
CA ALA A 460 15.51 25.92 30.89
C ALA A 460 16.00 24.87 29.85
N THR A 461 15.19 23.85 29.56
CA THR A 461 15.65 22.65 28.85
C THR A 461 14.87 22.33 27.59
N ILE A 462 13.61 22.74 27.53
CA ILE A 462 12.72 22.49 26.38
C ILE A 462 12.28 23.83 25.79
N PRO A 463 12.83 24.26 24.63
CA PRO A 463 12.34 25.47 23.95
C PRO A 463 11.01 25.20 23.24
N ALA A 464 10.27 26.28 22.94
CA ALA A 464 9.14 26.21 22.03
C ALA A 464 9.63 25.89 20.60
N GLY A 465 8.82 25.19 19.82
CA GLY A 465 9.11 24.79 18.45
C GLY A 465 9.77 23.40 18.31
N VAL A 466 10.24 22.78 19.41
CA VAL A 466 10.73 21.40 19.34
C VAL A 466 9.60 20.39 19.40
N VAL A 467 9.87 19.16 18.94
CA VAL A 467 8.92 18.04 18.97
C VAL A 467 9.36 17.03 20.02
N ILE A 468 8.47 16.69 20.96
CA ILE A 468 8.72 15.64 21.97
C ILE A 468 8.29 14.30 21.36
N LEU A 469 9.26 13.39 21.16
CA LEU A 469 9.03 12.08 20.54
C LEU A 469 8.75 10.99 21.57
N SER A 470 9.36 11.04 22.74
CA SER A 470 9.13 10.04 23.79
C SER A 470 9.43 10.57 25.19
N ILE A 471 8.77 9.97 26.19
CA ILE A 471 8.98 10.24 27.62
C ILE A 471 9.20 8.91 28.33
N ASN A 472 10.32 8.75 29.05
CA ASN A 472 10.70 7.53 29.76
C ASN A 472 10.62 6.26 28.87
N GLY A 473 11.00 6.39 27.59
CA GLY A 473 10.97 5.31 26.60
C GLY A 473 9.58 5.04 25.96
N LYS A 474 8.53 5.70 26.46
CA LYS A 474 7.20 5.63 25.83
C LYS A 474 7.11 6.67 24.72
N LYS A 475 6.75 6.25 23.51
CA LYS A 475 6.48 7.16 22.39
C LYS A 475 5.27 8.03 22.72
N ILE A 476 5.32 9.29 22.28
CA ILE A 476 4.24 10.27 22.43
C ILE A 476 3.75 10.63 21.03
N GLU A 477 2.47 10.43 20.77
CA GLU A 477 1.85 10.68 19.47
C GLU A 477 0.75 11.76 19.54
N THR A 478 0.22 12.01 20.76
CA THR A 478 -0.85 13.01 20.97
C THR A 478 -0.60 13.89 22.19
N PRO A 479 -1.15 15.13 22.20
CA PRO A 479 -1.09 16.01 23.38
C PRO A 479 -1.67 15.39 24.65
N ILE A 480 -2.72 14.56 24.53
CA ILE A 480 -3.33 13.86 25.68
C ILE A 480 -2.35 12.85 26.26
N GLU A 481 -1.68 12.08 25.40
CA GLU A 481 -0.64 11.12 25.85
C GLU A 481 0.55 11.81 26.52
N PHE A 482 0.92 12.97 26.03
CA PHE A 482 1.90 13.81 26.69
C PHE A 482 1.48 14.14 28.12
N ALA A 483 0.27 14.66 28.31
CA ALA A 483 -0.24 15.05 29.63
C ALA A 483 -0.34 13.85 30.59
N ASP A 484 -0.92 12.73 30.14
CA ASP A 484 -1.04 11.51 30.94
C ASP A 484 0.35 10.92 31.31
N THR A 485 1.28 10.97 30.37
CA THR A 485 2.63 10.43 30.59
C THR A 485 3.43 11.34 31.51
N MET A 486 3.27 12.65 31.39
CA MET A 486 3.88 13.64 32.29
C MET A 486 3.34 13.53 33.71
N GLU A 487 2.03 13.34 33.88
CA GLU A 487 1.44 13.13 35.21
C GLU A 487 1.98 11.86 35.89
N LYS A 488 2.08 10.76 35.14
CA LYS A 488 2.66 9.49 35.64
C LYS A 488 4.15 9.66 35.97
N ALA A 489 4.90 10.34 35.11
CA ALA A 489 6.32 10.58 35.27
C ALA A 489 6.62 11.55 36.42
N GLY A 490 5.76 12.53 36.68
CA GLY A 490 5.88 13.45 37.81
C GLY A 490 5.91 12.76 39.16
N LYS A 491 5.27 11.61 39.28
CA LYS A 491 5.30 10.78 40.49
C LYS A 491 6.62 10.06 40.74
N THR A 492 7.45 9.90 39.69
CA THR A 492 8.75 9.22 39.78
C THR A 492 9.94 10.17 40.04
N GLY A 493 9.73 11.47 39.92
CA GLY A 493 10.69 12.52 40.17
C GLY A 493 11.81 12.67 39.13
N MET A 494 11.94 11.76 38.19
CA MET A 494 12.90 11.83 37.07
C MET A 494 12.21 11.57 35.74
N ILE A 495 12.48 12.43 34.74
CA ILE A 495 11.95 12.30 33.40
C ILE A 495 13.10 12.31 32.40
N LYS A 496 13.10 11.31 31.51
CA LYS A 496 13.96 11.26 30.33
C LYS A 496 13.10 11.47 29.09
N MET A 497 13.37 12.54 28.33
CA MET A 497 12.66 12.84 27.08
C MET A 497 13.60 12.71 25.89
N ILE A 498 13.06 12.27 24.76
CA ILE A 498 13.70 12.44 23.46
C ILE A 498 12.92 13.53 22.74
N ILE A 499 13.63 14.59 22.39
CA ILE A 499 13.09 15.72 21.65
C ILE A 499 13.80 15.83 20.31
N ARG A 500 13.10 16.25 19.27
CA ARG A 500 13.65 16.61 17.97
C ARG A 500 13.68 18.13 17.83
N ASP A 501 14.86 18.64 17.45
CA ASP A 501 15.12 20.05 17.22
C ASP A 501 15.84 20.15 15.86
N GLY A 502 15.09 20.50 14.82
CA GLY A 502 15.54 20.34 13.45
C GLY A 502 15.65 18.85 13.05
N GLU A 503 16.79 18.46 12.50
CA GLU A 503 17.02 17.08 12.03
C GLU A 503 17.60 16.13 13.12
N ALA A 504 17.88 16.62 14.31
CA ALA A 504 18.60 15.87 15.34
C ALA A 504 17.76 15.52 16.56
N ASP A 505 17.81 14.26 16.97
CA ASP A 505 17.24 13.80 18.23
C ASP A 505 18.17 14.11 19.40
N LYS A 506 17.62 14.77 20.42
CA LYS A 506 18.33 15.11 21.66
C LYS A 506 17.70 14.40 22.85
N SER A 507 18.51 13.78 23.68
CA SER A 507 18.05 13.19 24.94
C SER A 507 18.18 14.21 26.07
N VAL A 508 17.07 14.50 26.73
CA VAL A 508 16.97 15.44 27.84
C VAL A 508 16.59 14.68 29.11
N GLN A 509 17.33 14.87 30.19
CA GLN A 509 16.99 14.30 31.50
C GLN A 509 16.72 15.44 32.49
N LEU A 510 15.62 15.32 33.20
CA LEU A 510 15.11 16.34 34.11
C LEU A 510 14.67 15.71 35.43
N ARG A 511 14.88 16.40 36.51
CA ARG A 511 14.32 16.07 37.81
C ARG A 511 13.17 17.03 38.08
N LEU A 512 11.98 16.50 38.21
CA LEU A 512 10.83 17.26 38.68
C LEU A 512 10.94 17.33 40.22
N GLN A 513 11.01 18.54 40.74
CA GLN A 513 10.94 18.78 42.19
C GLN A 513 9.47 18.91 42.62
#